data_254c6cee5e0d818acd329823f65a4fdc
#
_entry.id   254c6cee5e0d818acd329823f65a4fdc
#
_cell.length_a   1.000
_cell.length_b   1.000
_cell.length_c   1.000
_cell.angle_alpha   90.00
_cell.angle_beta   90.00
_cell.angle_gamma   90.00
#
_symmetry.space_group_name_H-M   'P 1'
#
loop_
_entity.id
_entity.type
_entity.pdbx_description
1 polymer ?
#
loop_
_entity_poly.entity_id
_entity_poly.type
_entity_poly.pdbx_seq_one_letter_code
_entity_poly.pdbx_strand_id
1 'polypeptide(L)'
;SVSGDAVFSIETRYHEVAAAALDANFDMVNDICGFADPKMPEVCDARDAAVAKMASPPDLERPGAVEEVDDIYEALKLNGLTDKTIVDPAFGGWSEAKTLEHDRETFDRLREFRGFGQPILVSINRKNFLRDVAGRSTEEALPVSLAATSMAVERGAHVVRTHDVAETRDAALIGAEFARRRVREEGDVDVEELDVTTVREARRHVDRVSGDGDASTDAARHATTRVFELTGLNDEEKGALRAAATETALVLVEGTDGTSLLAIGTPATFGGTATAASGVSSALDAALERITASTR
;
A
#
# COMPACT_ATOMS: atom_id res chain seq x y z
N SER A 1 -29.91 -23.00 -9.17
CA SER A 1 -28.96 -22.54 -10.19
C SER A 1 -28.92 -21.01 -10.14
N VAL A 2 -27.78 -20.44 -9.86
CA VAL A 2 -27.52 -19.01 -10.04
C VAL A 2 -27.32 -18.82 -11.55
N SER A 3 -28.19 -18.05 -12.19
CA SER A 3 -28.01 -17.66 -13.59
C SER A 3 -27.45 -16.24 -13.63
N GLY A 4 -26.32 -16.03 -14.24
CA GLY A 4 -25.67 -14.72 -14.39
C GLY A 4 -24.17 -14.84 -14.56
N ASP A 5 -23.50 -13.72 -14.79
CA ASP A 5 -22.04 -13.61 -14.94
C ASP A 5 -21.29 -13.62 -13.58
N ALA A 6 -21.83 -14.31 -12.58
CA ALA A 6 -21.25 -14.40 -11.26
C ALA A 6 -20.03 -15.35 -11.25
N VAL A 7 -18.92 -14.87 -10.75
CA VAL A 7 -17.70 -15.66 -10.47
C VAL A 7 -17.90 -16.45 -9.18
N PHE A 8 -17.74 -17.77 -9.23
CA PHE A 8 -17.83 -18.62 -8.04
C PHE A 8 -16.45 -18.81 -7.41
N SER A 9 -16.32 -18.49 -6.13
CA SER A 9 -15.10 -18.66 -5.37
C SER A 9 -15.27 -19.72 -4.29
N ILE A 10 -14.25 -20.58 -4.11
CA ILE A 10 -14.13 -21.52 -2.99
C ILE A 10 -13.06 -21.05 -2.03
N GLU A 11 -13.35 -21.04 -0.70
CA GLU A 11 -12.32 -20.85 0.31
C GLU A 11 -11.78 -22.21 0.75
N THR A 12 -10.52 -22.45 0.51
CA THR A 12 -9.84 -23.68 0.94
C THR A 12 -8.32 -23.49 1.02
N ARG A 13 -7.69 -24.26 1.87
CA ARG A 13 -6.22 -24.35 2.03
C ARG A 13 -5.62 -25.63 1.44
N TYR A 14 -6.44 -26.49 0.86
CA TYR A 14 -6.06 -27.81 0.34
C TYR A 14 -6.22 -27.85 -1.17
N HIS A 15 -5.12 -28.21 -1.86
CA HIS A 15 -5.11 -28.23 -3.32
C HIS A 15 -6.10 -29.24 -3.92
N GLU A 16 -6.37 -30.38 -3.25
CA GLU A 16 -7.32 -31.39 -3.73
C GLU A 16 -8.75 -30.86 -3.71
N VAL A 17 -9.12 -30.06 -2.70
CA VAL A 17 -10.44 -29.40 -2.61
C VAL A 17 -10.55 -28.32 -3.65
N ALA A 18 -9.49 -27.52 -3.86
CA ALA A 18 -9.44 -26.53 -4.91
C ALA A 18 -9.62 -27.17 -6.29
N ALA A 19 -8.87 -28.25 -6.58
CA ALA A 19 -9.00 -28.99 -7.85
C ALA A 19 -10.44 -29.48 -8.10
N ALA A 20 -11.06 -30.11 -7.10
CA ALA A 20 -12.41 -30.63 -7.21
C ALA A 20 -13.46 -29.52 -7.43
N ALA A 21 -13.29 -28.36 -6.77
CA ALA A 21 -14.19 -27.21 -6.94
C ALA A 21 -14.04 -26.59 -8.33
N LEU A 22 -12.80 -26.38 -8.81
CA LEU A 22 -12.53 -25.86 -10.16
C LEU A 22 -13.03 -26.80 -11.25
N ASP A 23 -12.89 -28.14 -11.07
CA ASP A 23 -13.45 -29.14 -11.97
C ASP A 23 -15.01 -29.14 -11.94
N ALA A 24 -15.63 -28.59 -10.88
CA ALA A 24 -17.07 -28.37 -10.74
C ALA A 24 -17.53 -26.98 -11.17
N ASN A 25 -16.74 -26.26 -11.99
CA ASN A 25 -16.99 -24.92 -12.54
C ASN A 25 -17.00 -23.81 -11.49
N PHE A 26 -16.16 -23.89 -10.46
CA PHE A 26 -15.71 -22.70 -9.73
C PHE A 26 -14.64 -21.99 -10.56
N ASP A 27 -14.60 -20.65 -10.43
CA ASP A 27 -13.73 -19.79 -11.23
C ASP A 27 -12.52 -19.32 -10.46
N MET A 28 -12.58 -19.38 -9.12
CA MET A 28 -11.59 -18.77 -8.23
C MET A 28 -11.41 -19.56 -6.94
N VAL A 29 -10.20 -19.58 -6.43
CA VAL A 29 -9.85 -20.09 -5.10
C VAL A 29 -9.49 -18.93 -4.17
N ASN A 30 -9.95 -18.96 -2.92
CA ASN A 30 -9.49 -18.10 -1.85
C ASN A 30 -8.64 -18.94 -0.89
N ASP A 31 -7.31 -18.84 -1.02
CA ASP A 31 -6.36 -19.53 -0.16
C ASP A 31 -5.96 -18.64 1.02
N ILE A 32 -6.48 -19.00 2.19
CA ILE A 32 -6.22 -18.28 3.45
C ILE A 32 -4.88 -18.67 4.11
N CYS A 33 -4.12 -19.59 3.54
CA CYS A 33 -2.82 -20.04 4.06
C CYS A 33 -1.63 -19.67 3.17
N GLY A 34 -1.81 -18.78 2.18
CA GLY A 34 -0.71 -18.18 1.46
C GLY A 34 0.18 -19.16 0.69
N PHE A 35 -0.43 -20.19 0.09
CA PHE A 35 0.27 -21.28 -0.59
C PHE A 35 1.16 -22.12 0.34
N ALA A 36 0.77 -22.27 1.61
CA ALA A 36 1.39 -23.23 2.52
C ALA A 36 1.25 -24.67 1.98
N ASP A 37 0.21 -24.96 1.19
CA ASP A 37 0.15 -26.13 0.33
C ASP A 37 0.86 -25.80 -1.00
N PRO A 38 2.06 -26.36 -1.27
CA PRO A 38 2.87 -25.97 -2.42
C PRO A 38 2.27 -26.36 -3.78
N LYS A 39 1.25 -27.22 -3.81
CA LYS A 39 0.54 -27.59 -5.02
C LYS A 39 -0.63 -26.66 -5.35
N MET A 40 -1.01 -25.77 -4.43
CA MET A 40 -2.12 -24.83 -4.66
C MET A 40 -1.91 -23.95 -5.90
N PRO A 41 -0.76 -23.24 -6.06
CA PRO A 41 -0.54 -22.44 -7.25
C PRO A 41 -0.54 -23.28 -8.54
N GLU A 42 0.05 -24.48 -8.54
CA GLU A 42 0.07 -25.39 -9.70
C GLU A 42 -1.35 -25.81 -10.14
N VAL A 43 -2.21 -26.10 -9.16
CA VAL A 43 -3.60 -26.52 -9.42
C VAL A 43 -4.41 -25.38 -10.02
N CYS A 44 -4.23 -24.14 -9.53
CA CYS A 44 -4.91 -22.96 -10.03
C CYS A 44 -4.42 -22.58 -11.43
N ASP A 45 -3.10 -22.57 -11.64
CA ASP A 45 -2.47 -22.25 -12.93
C ASP A 45 -2.89 -23.23 -14.03
N ALA A 46 -2.84 -24.56 -13.74
CA ALA A 46 -3.24 -25.59 -14.68
C ALA A 46 -4.71 -25.50 -15.13
N ARG A 47 -5.56 -24.79 -14.39
CA ARG A 47 -6.99 -24.57 -14.69
C ARG A 47 -7.32 -23.14 -15.10
N ASP A 48 -6.30 -22.32 -15.30
CA ASP A 48 -6.45 -20.90 -15.64
C ASP A 48 -7.33 -20.13 -14.64
N ALA A 49 -7.33 -20.54 -13.34
CA ALA A 49 -8.20 -20.03 -12.30
C ALA A 49 -7.53 -18.87 -11.53
N ALA A 50 -8.33 -17.87 -11.16
CA ALA A 50 -7.86 -16.83 -10.24
C ALA A 50 -7.66 -17.40 -8.82
N VAL A 51 -6.69 -16.86 -8.09
CA VAL A 51 -6.48 -17.25 -6.70
C VAL A 51 -6.19 -16.03 -5.81
N ALA A 52 -7.03 -15.84 -4.79
CA ALA A 52 -6.73 -14.88 -3.73
C ALA A 52 -5.78 -15.56 -2.73
N LYS A 53 -4.59 -14.99 -2.59
CA LYS A 53 -3.54 -15.44 -1.69
C LYS A 53 -3.48 -14.52 -0.48
N MET A 54 -3.89 -15.01 0.68
CA MET A 54 -3.84 -14.26 1.93
C MET A 54 -2.45 -14.35 2.57
N ALA A 55 -1.95 -13.24 3.09
CA ALA A 55 -0.70 -13.22 3.86
C ALA A 55 -0.79 -14.17 5.06
N SER A 56 0.07 -15.17 5.10
CA SER A 56 0.07 -16.20 6.13
C SER A 56 1.48 -16.79 6.30
N PRO A 57 1.85 -17.28 7.48
CA PRO A 57 3.05 -18.08 7.62
C PRO A 57 2.92 -19.36 6.76
N PRO A 58 4.02 -20.03 6.42
CA PRO A 58 3.99 -21.25 5.62
C PRO A 58 3.48 -22.45 6.44
N ASP A 59 2.26 -22.34 6.95
CA ASP A 59 1.65 -23.24 7.92
C ASP A 59 0.15 -23.31 7.67
N LEU A 60 -0.35 -24.51 7.42
CA LEU A 60 -1.78 -24.76 7.18
C LEU A 60 -2.67 -24.57 8.41
N GLU A 61 -2.10 -24.50 9.62
CA GLU A 61 -2.85 -24.39 10.86
C GLU A 61 -3.03 -22.95 11.35
N ARG A 62 -2.21 -22.00 10.86
CA ARG A 62 -2.20 -20.61 11.33
C ARG A 62 -2.45 -19.60 10.21
N PRO A 63 -3.64 -19.60 9.58
CA PRO A 63 -3.94 -18.64 8.53
C PRO A 63 -3.87 -17.19 9.06
N GLY A 64 -3.30 -16.29 8.26
CA GLY A 64 -3.28 -14.85 8.56
C GLY A 64 -2.49 -14.43 9.81
N ALA A 65 -1.74 -15.32 10.43
CA ALA A 65 -0.96 -15.03 11.64
C ALA A 65 0.38 -14.34 11.30
N VAL A 66 0.29 -13.17 10.67
CA VAL A 66 1.41 -12.27 10.37
C VAL A 66 0.99 -10.87 10.80
N GLU A 67 1.81 -10.21 11.59
CA GLU A 67 1.46 -8.99 12.30
C GLU A 67 1.95 -7.72 11.57
N GLU A 68 3.27 -7.62 11.36
CA GLU A 68 3.91 -6.41 10.82
C GLU A 68 3.73 -6.29 9.30
N VAL A 69 3.57 -5.08 8.77
CA VAL A 69 3.32 -4.85 7.33
C VAL A 69 4.45 -5.39 6.45
N ASP A 70 5.71 -5.26 6.90
CA ASP A 70 6.84 -5.76 6.13
C ASP A 70 6.87 -7.29 6.10
N ASP A 71 6.49 -7.95 7.21
CA ASP A 71 6.36 -9.41 7.28
C ASP A 71 5.15 -9.90 6.47
N ILE A 72 4.03 -9.16 6.47
CA ILE A 72 2.87 -9.40 5.59
C ILE A 72 3.32 -9.37 4.12
N TYR A 73 4.11 -8.37 3.74
CA TYR A 73 4.62 -8.25 2.39
C TYR A 73 5.53 -9.44 2.00
N GLU A 74 6.45 -9.84 2.88
CA GLU A 74 7.32 -10.99 2.65
C GLU A 74 6.54 -12.32 2.62
N ALA A 75 5.53 -12.49 3.48
CA ALA A 75 4.65 -13.67 3.45
C ALA A 75 3.90 -13.80 2.10
N LEU A 76 3.49 -12.68 1.50
CA LEU A 76 2.88 -12.68 0.18
C LEU A 76 3.86 -13.03 -0.94
N LYS A 77 5.16 -12.71 -0.81
CA LYS A 77 6.22 -13.13 -1.76
C LYS A 77 6.55 -14.62 -1.66
N LEU A 78 6.41 -15.19 -0.45
CA LEU A 78 6.77 -16.58 -0.20
C LEU A 78 5.94 -17.54 -1.07
N ASN A 79 6.58 -18.61 -1.59
CA ASN A 79 5.96 -19.61 -2.47
C ASN A 79 5.44 -19.08 -3.83
N GLY A 80 5.89 -17.89 -4.23
CA GLY A 80 5.60 -17.31 -5.54
C GLY A 80 4.17 -16.80 -5.72
N LEU A 81 3.89 -16.38 -6.95
CA LEU A 81 2.59 -15.87 -7.43
C LEU A 81 2.30 -16.52 -8.79
N THR A 82 1.02 -16.71 -9.10
CA THR A 82 0.57 -17.04 -10.46
C THR A 82 0.20 -15.75 -11.21
N ASP A 83 0.02 -15.83 -12.52
CA ASP A 83 -0.40 -14.68 -13.34
C ASP A 83 -1.77 -14.11 -12.91
N LYS A 84 -2.61 -14.96 -12.29
CA LYS A 84 -3.96 -14.60 -11.80
C LYS A 84 -4.05 -14.55 -10.27
N THR A 85 -2.94 -14.29 -9.59
CA THR A 85 -2.95 -14.10 -8.13
C THR A 85 -3.55 -12.73 -7.78
N ILE A 86 -4.40 -12.73 -6.74
CA ILE A 86 -4.91 -11.54 -6.06
C ILE A 86 -4.32 -11.55 -4.66
N VAL A 87 -3.61 -10.52 -4.24
CA VAL A 87 -2.96 -10.47 -2.93
C VAL A 87 -3.93 -9.95 -1.86
N ASP A 88 -3.97 -10.62 -0.68
CA ASP A 88 -4.79 -10.22 0.47
C ASP A 88 -3.88 -9.99 1.69
N PRO A 89 -3.79 -8.75 2.20
CA PRO A 89 -3.00 -8.41 3.40
C PRO A 89 -3.49 -9.00 4.72
N ALA A 90 -4.57 -9.79 4.73
CA ALA A 90 -5.09 -10.51 5.90
C ALA A 90 -5.57 -9.60 7.05
N PHE A 91 -6.47 -8.65 6.80
CA PHE A 91 -7.08 -7.85 7.86
C PHE A 91 -7.87 -8.69 8.87
N GLY A 92 -7.70 -8.41 10.18
CA GLY A 92 -8.46 -9.01 11.28
C GLY A 92 -7.59 -9.77 12.28
N GLY A 93 -8.21 -10.19 13.37
CA GLY A 93 -7.55 -10.91 14.47
C GLY A 93 -7.35 -12.39 14.15
N TRP A 94 -6.37 -12.70 13.35
CA TRP A 94 -6.00 -14.07 12.98
C TRP A 94 -5.12 -14.77 14.02
N SER A 95 -4.44 -13.99 14.89
CA SER A 95 -3.65 -14.47 16.02
C SER A 95 -3.88 -13.58 17.23
N GLU A 96 -3.50 -14.05 18.44
CA GLU A 96 -3.54 -13.23 19.65
C GLU A 96 -2.51 -12.07 19.60
N ALA A 97 -1.43 -12.24 18.83
CA ALA A 97 -0.39 -11.22 18.66
C ALA A 97 -0.82 -10.10 17.71
N LYS A 98 -1.75 -10.36 16.77
CA LYS A 98 -2.22 -9.36 15.82
C LYS A 98 -3.20 -8.39 16.48
N THR A 99 -2.72 -7.17 16.72
CA THR A 99 -3.47 -6.10 17.39
C THR A 99 -4.24 -5.23 16.40
N LEU A 100 -5.11 -4.36 16.93
CA LEU A 100 -5.82 -3.36 16.11
C LEU A 100 -4.88 -2.34 15.46
N GLU A 101 -3.73 -2.08 16.09
CA GLU A 101 -2.73 -1.16 15.56
C GLU A 101 -2.03 -1.72 14.32
N HIS A 102 -1.73 -3.02 14.31
CA HIS A 102 -1.20 -3.70 13.12
C HIS A 102 -2.17 -3.58 11.93
N ASP A 103 -3.49 -3.76 12.15
CA ASP A 103 -4.48 -3.57 11.09
C ASP A 103 -4.58 -2.11 10.63
N ARG A 104 -4.44 -1.12 11.53
CA ARG A 104 -4.41 0.31 11.18
C ARG A 104 -3.20 0.64 10.34
N GLU A 105 -2.02 0.18 10.74
CA GLU A 105 -0.79 0.39 9.98
C GLU A 105 -0.86 -0.30 8.61
N THR A 106 -1.37 -1.53 8.54
CA THR A 106 -1.60 -2.23 7.27
C THR A 106 -2.53 -1.44 6.35
N PHE A 107 -3.61 -0.86 6.91
CA PHE A 107 -4.55 -0.05 6.14
C PHE A 107 -3.94 1.28 5.70
N ASP A 108 -3.14 1.93 6.53
CA ASP A 108 -2.44 3.17 6.18
C ASP A 108 -1.40 2.94 5.07
N ARG A 109 -0.69 1.83 5.13
CA ARG A 109 0.33 1.40 4.17
C ARG A 109 -0.21 0.56 3.00
N LEU A 110 -1.54 0.50 2.79
CA LEU A 110 -2.17 -0.36 1.79
C LEU A 110 -1.62 -0.14 0.37
N ARG A 111 -1.24 1.09 0.02
CA ARG A 111 -0.64 1.44 -1.28
C ARG A 111 0.67 0.67 -1.57
N GLU A 112 1.41 0.26 -0.55
CA GLU A 112 2.66 -0.48 -0.72
C GLU A 112 2.44 -1.84 -1.42
N PHE A 113 1.27 -2.48 -1.21
CA PHE A 113 0.93 -3.76 -1.86
C PHE A 113 0.74 -3.66 -3.37
N ARG A 114 0.56 -2.45 -3.91
CA ARG A 114 0.60 -2.20 -5.37
C ARG A 114 1.96 -2.54 -5.99
N GLY A 115 3.02 -2.54 -5.18
CA GLY A 115 4.35 -2.97 -5.57
C GLY A 115 4.43 -4.42 -6.08
N PHE A 116 3.46 -5.29 -5.78
CA PHE A 116 3.37 -6.63 -6.36
C PHE A 116 3.03 -6.60 -7.86
N GLY A 117 2.40 -5.53 -8.38
CA GLY A 117 1.84 -5.51 -9.74
C GLY A 117 0.63 -6.45 -9.89
N GLN A 118 0.06 -6.92 -8.78
CA GLN A 118 -1.09 -7.82 -8.71
C GLN A 118 -2.32 -7.08 -8.18
N PRO A 119 -3.55 -7.51 -8.50
CA PRO A 119 -4.74 -6.99 -7.85
C PRO A 119 -4.70 -7.20 -6.33
N ILE A 120 -5.26 -6.25 -5.58
CA ILE A 120 -5.32 -6.29 -4.11
C ILE A 120 -6.76 -6.58 -3.67
N LEU A 121 -6.94 -7.59 -2.82
CA LEU A 121 -8.19 -7.88 -2.13
C LEU A 121 -8.14 -7.30 -0.72
N VAL A 122 -9.23 -6.67 -0.28
CA VAL A 122 -9.40 -6.23 1.11
C VAL A 122 -10.67 -6.83 1.72
N SER A 123 -10.53 -7.37 2.93
CA SER A 123 -11.63 -7.89 3.74
C SER A 123 -11.78 -7.06 5.01
N ILE A 124 -12.36 -5.86 4.91
CA ILE A 124 -12.43 -4.87 5.98
C ILE A 124 -13.85 -4.62 6.53
N ASN A 125 -14.85 -5.32 5.99
CA ASN A 125 -16.24 -5.18 6.41
C ASN A 125 -16.42 -5.45 7.91
N ARG A 126 -16.89 -4.45 8.66
CA ARG A 126 -17.17 -4.48 10.11
C ARG A 126 -16.01 -4.94 11.00
N LYS A 127 -14.75 -4.74 10.53
CA LYS A 127 -13.54 -5.15 11.26
C LYS A 127 -13.31 -4.33 12.53
N ASN A 128 -12.67 -4.98 13.51
CA ASN A 128 -12.48 -4.45 14.85
C ASN A 128 -11.72 -3.11 14.86
N PHE A 129 -10.67 -2.97 14.04
CA PHE A 129 -9.87 -1.74 14.00
C PHE A 129 -10.69 -0.52 13.53
N LEU A 130 -11.64 -0.69 12.60
CA LEU A 130 -12.55 0.37 12.17
C LEU A 130 -13.58 0.72 13.25
N ARG A 131 -14.11 -0.30 13.90
CA ARG A 131 -15.09 -0.13 14.98
C ARG A 131 -14.49 0.61 16.17
N ASP A 132 -13.25 0.28 16.52
CA ASP A 132 -12.53 0.89 17.63
C ASP A 132 -12.30 2.39 17.37
N VAL A 133 -11.84 2.76 16.16
CA VAL A 133 -11.67 4.18 15.77
C VAL A 133 -12.96 5.00 15.96
N ALA A 134 -14.12 4.41 15.63
CA ALA A 134 -15.40 5.10 15.65
C ALA A 134 -16.22 4.86 16.92
N GLY A 135 -15.77 4.00 17.85
CA GLY A 135 -16.51 3.61 19.05
C GLY A 135 -17.84 2.91 18.73
N ARG A 136 -17.86 2.02 17.71
CA ARG A 136 -19.09 1.36 17.24
C ARG A 136 -19.15 -0.13 17.55
N SER A 137 -20.37 -0.62 17.78
CA SER A 137 -20.64 -2.06 17.82
C SER A 137 -20.56 -2.69 16.42
N THR A 138 -20.60 -4.01 16.32
CA THR A 138 -20.59 -4.72 15.03
C THR A 138 -21.82 -4.36 14.19
N GLU A 139 -22.97 -4.24 14.80
CA GLU A 139 -24.26 -3.92 14.17
C GLU A 139 -24.24 -2.50 13.59
N GLU A 140 -23.58 -1.57 14.27
CA GLU A 140 -23.50 -0.15 13.89
C GLU A 140 -22.31 0.16 12.95
N ALA A 141 -21.49 -0.82 12.63
CA ALA A 141 -20.20 -0.60 11.93
C ALA A 141 -20.33 -0.43 10.41
N LEU A 142 -21.51 -0.57 9.81
CA LEU A 142 -21.67 -0.43 8.36
C LEU A 142 -21.18 0.93 7.85
N PRO A 143 -21.54 2.10 8.39
CA PRO A 143 -21.09 3.39 7.87
C PRO A 143 -19.56 3.54 7.86
N VAL A 144 -18.87 3.07 8.91
CA VAL A 144 -17.39 3.15 8.98
C VAL A 144 -16.72 2.18 8.01
N SER A 145 -17.35 1.02 7.77
CA SER A 145 -16.90 0.05 6.77
C SER A 145 -17.01 0.61 5.35
N LEU A 146 -18.08 1.34 5.05
CA LEU A 146 -18.28 1.97 3.74
C LEU A 146 -17.27 3.09 3.50
N ALA A 147 -17.03 3.95 4.50
CA ALA A 147 -15.99 4.98 4.42
C ALA A 147 -14.60 4.37 4.18
N ALA A 148 -14.24 3.32 4.94
CA ALA A 148 -12.98 2.61 4.76
C ALA A 148 -12.89 1.91 3.38
N THR A 149 -14.01 1.40 2.85
CA THR A 149 -14.05 0.81 1.50
C THR A 149 -13.70 1.83 0.44
N SER A 150 -14.29 3.03 0.47
CA SER A 150 -13.95 4.09 -0.50
C SER A 150 -12.47 4.48 -0.39
N MET A 151 -11.91 4.58 0.82
CA MET A 151 -10.50 4.86 1.03
C MET A 151 -9.60 3.71 0.53
N ALA A 152 -9.98 2.45 0.75
CA ALA A 152 -9.22 1.30 0.29
C ALA A 152 -9.15 1.24 -1.24
N VAL A 153 -10.26 1.50 -1.92
CA VAL A 153 -10.32 1.54 -3.40
C VAL A 153 -9.46 2.70 -3.94
N GLU A 154 -9.55 3.88 -3.34
CA GLU A 154 -8.67 5.01 -3.69
C GLU A 154 -7.19 4.63 -3.51
N ARG A 155 -6.84 3.87 -2.48
CA ARG A 155 -5.49 3.37 -2.19
C ARG A 155 -5.05 2.20 -3.08
N GLY A 156 -5.91 1.69 -3.95
CA GLY A 156 -5.59 0.67 -4.95
C GLY A 156 -6.15 -0.73 -4.69
N ALA A 157 -7.12 -0.90 -3.79
CA ALA A 157 -7.85 -2.15 -3.68
C ALA A 157 -8.72 -2.38 -4.93
N HIS A 158 -8.65 -3.58 -5.50
CA HIS A 158 -9.37 -3.99 -6.70
C HIS A 158 -10.56 -4.88 -6.37
N VAL A 159 -10.46 -5.66 -5.30
CA VAL A 159 -11.48 -6.62 -4.85
C VAL A 159 -11.83 -6.31 -3.39
N VAL A 160 -13.13 -6.22 -3.08
CA VAL A 160 -13.62 -6.01 -1.71
C VAL A 160 -14.47 -7.19 -1.28
N ARG A 161 -14.06 -7.89 -0.23
CA ARG A 161 -14.84 -8.97 0.39
C ARG A 161 -15.76 -8.38 1.47
N THR A 162 -17.06 -8.58 1.32
CA THR A 162 -18.08 -7.99 2.21
C THR A 162 -19.30 -8.88 2.36
N HIS A 163 -20.09 -8.62 3.41
CA HIS A 163 -21.44 -9.17 3.62
C HIS A 163 -22.54 -8.16 3.24
N ASP A 164 -22.22 -6.87 3.21
CA ASP A 164 -23.13 -5.76 2.89
C ASP A 164 -22.89 -5.34 1.41
N VAL A 165 -23.27 -6.20 0.45
CA VAL A 165 -22.81 -6.14 -0.96
C VAL A 165 -23.26 -4.86 -1.65
N ALA A 166 -24.55 -4.50 -1.55
CA ALA A 166 -25.11 -3.35 -2.28
C ALA A 166 -24.47 -2.03 -1.82
N GLU A 167 -24.39 -1.82 -0.53
CA GLU A 167 -23.86 -0.62 0.09
C GLU A 167 -22.33 -0.52 -0.14
N THR A 168 -21.63 -1.66 -0.04
CA THR A 168 -20.18 -1.72 -0.31
C THR A 168 -19.85 -1.41 -1.77
N ARG A 169 -20.68 -1.91 -2.71
CA ARG A 169 -20.54 -1.57 -4.13
C ARG A 169 -20.61 -0.06 -4.36
N ASP A 170 -21.60 0.60 -3.76
CA ASP A 170 -21.76 2.05 -3.92
C ASP A 170 -20.56 2.82 -3.34
N ALA A 171 -20.07 2.41 -2.16
CA ALA A 171 -18.85 2.97 -1.56
C ALA A 171 -17.61 2.75 -2.45
N ALA A 172 -17.47 1.57 -3.06
CA ALA A 172 -16.37 1.25 -3.97
C ALA A 172 -16.40 2.12 -5.23
N LEU A 173 -17.59 2.34 -5.81
CA LEU A 173 -17.77 3.22 -6.97
C LEU A 173 -17.36 4.67 -6.65
N ILE A 174 -17.71 5.18 -5.46
CA ILE A 174 -17.28 6.51 -5.01
C ILE A 174 -15.75 6.55 -4.87
N GLY A 175 -15.14 5.54 -4.26
CA GLY A 175 -13.68 5.46 -4.14
C GLY A 175 -12.98 5.44 -5.49
N ALA A 176 -13.52 4.74 -6.47
CA ALA A 176 -12.97 4.67 -7.83
C ALA A 176 -13.15 5.98 -8.62
N GLU A 177 -14.31 6.64 -8.52
CA GLU A 177 -14.59 7.88 -9.24
C GLU A 177 -13.68 9.03 -8.80
N PHE A 178 -13.39 9.13 -7.50
CA PHE A 178 -12.57 10.19 -6.93
C PHE A 178 -11.11 9.79 -6.70
N ALA A 179 -10.70 8.59 -7.12
CA ALA A 179 -9.29 8.22 -7.16
C ALA A 179 -8.52 9.12 -8.14
N ARG A 180 -7.25 9.40 -7.83
CA ARG A 180 -6.41 10.17 -8.74
C ARG A 180 -6.36 9.49 -10.12
N ARG A 181 -6.66 10.26 -11.17
CA ARG A 181 -6.49 9.79 -12.54
C ARG A 181 -5.01 9.61 -12.82
N ARG A 182 -4.66 8.44 -13.35
CA ARG A 182 -3.31 8.07 -13.73
C ARG A 182 -3.21 7.93 -15.22
N VAL A 183 -2.04 8.22 -15.77
CA VAL A 183 -1.75 7.91 -17.17
C VAL A 183 -1.60 6.40 -17.28
N ARG A 184 -2.37 5.82 -18.20
CA ARG A 184 -2.22 4.44 -18.63
C ARG A 184 -2.47 4.39 -20.13
N GLU A 185 -1.44 4.04 -20.88
CA GLU A 185 -1.49 3.93 -22.34
C GLU A 185 -0.91 2.58 -22.74
N GLU A 186 -1.64 1.85 -23.56
CA GLU A 186 -1.23 0.56 -24.10
C GLU A 186 -0.89 0.75 -25.58
N GLY A 187 0.28 0.25 -26.02
CA GLY A 187 0.76 0.41 -27.38
C GLY A 187 2.00 -0.45 -27.66
N ASP A 188 2.83 -0.03 -28.59
CA ASP A 188 4.14 -0.68 -28.84
C ASP A 188 5.07 -0.55 -27.63
N VAL A 189 4.84 0.47 -26.81
CA VAL A 189 5.45 0.66 -25.48
C VAL A 189 4.31 1.01 -24.53
N ASP A 190 4.11 0.17 -23.52
CA ASP A 190 3.11 0.40 -22.47
C ASP A 190 3.62 1.40 -21.44
N VAL A 191 2.78 2.35 -21.07
CA VAL A 191 3.08 3.37 -20.05
C VAL A 191 2.03 3.32 -18.95
N GLU A 192 2.47 3.16 -17.71
CA GLU A 192 1.61 3.24 -16.52
C GLU A 192 2.20 4.16 -15.46
N GLU A 193 1.43 5.17 -15.05
CA GLU A 193 1.78 6.03 -13.90
C GLU A 193 1.49 5.26 -12.60
N LEU A 194 2.53 5.02 -11.79
CA LEU A 194 2.41 4.24 -10.55
C LEU A 194 1.82 5.03 -9.38
N ASP A 195 1.77 6.37 -9.46
CA ASP A 195 1.15 7.26 -8.45
C ASP A 195 1.66 6.98 -7.03
N VAL A 196 2.97 6.90 -6.85
CA VAL A 196 3.60 6.68 -5.55
C VAL A 196 3.53 7.93 -4.68
N THR A 197 3.26 7.76 -3.40
CA THR A 197 3.09 8.84 -2.42
C THR A 197 4.13 8.82 -1.30
N THR A 198 4.80 7.68 -1.10
CA THR A 198 5.83 7.50 -0.07
C THR A 198 7.07 6.83 -0.64
N VAL A 199 8.20 7.00 0.06
CA VAL A 199 9.47 6.32 -0.29
C VAL A 199 9.32 4.80 -0.19
N ARG A 200 8.60 4.32 0.84
CA ARG A 200 8.36 2.88 1.01
C ARG A 200 7.58 2.29 -0.16
N GLU A 201 6.50 2.96 -0.57
CA GLU A 201 5.72 2.56 -1.75
C GLU A 201 6.60 2.53 -3.02
N ALA A 202 7.35 3.62 -3.27
CA ALA A 202 8.29 3.69 -4.38
C ALA A 202 9.29 2.52 -4.37
N ARG A 203 9.86 2.21 -3.20
CA ARG A 203 10.80 1.12 -3.03
C ARG A 203 10.19 -0.23 -3.44
N ARG A 204 8.95 -0.53 -3.04
CA ARG A 204 8.27 -1.78 -3.43
C ARG A 204 8.19 -1.94 -4.95
N HIS A 205 7.88 -0.85 -5.67
CA HIS A 205 7.86 -0.87 -7.14
C HIS A 205 9.26 -1.04 -7.74
N VAL A 206 10.27 -0.37 -7.20
CA VAL A 206 11.65 -0.51 -7.67
C VAL A 206 12.18 -1.92 -7.41
N ASP A 207 11.97 -2.46 -6.21
CA ASP A 207 12.38 -3.83 -5.83
C ASP A 207 11.76 -4.89 -6.77
N ARG A 208 10.49 -4.71 -7.17
CA ARG A 208 9.84 -5.61 -8.14
C ARG A 208 10.56 -5.66 -9.48
N VAL A 209 11.10 -4.55 -9.93
CA VAL A 209 11.73 -4.42 -11.27
C VAL A 209 13.23 -4.74 -11.24
N SER A 210 13.96 -4.26 -10.23
CA SER A 210 15.40 -4.34 -10.14
C SER A 210 15.95 -5.37 -9.16
N GLY A 211 15.07 -5.97 -8.35
CA GLY A 211 15.46 -6.77 -7.18
C GLY A 211 15.83 -5.90 -5.96
N ASP A 212 15.90 -6.53 -4.80
CA ASP A 212 16.23 -5.86 -3.54
C ASP A 212 17.69 -5.39 -3.52
N GLY A 213 17.96 -4.17 -3.04
CA GLY A 213 19.33 -3.66 -2.93
C GLY A 213 19.43 -2.18 -2.54
N ASP A 214 20.67 -1.72 -2.29
CA ASP A 214 20.95 -0.33 -1.90
C ASP A 214 20.58 0.67 -3.00
N ALA A 215 20.78 0.30 -4.26
CA ALA A 215 20.43 1.13 -5.43
C ALA A 215 18.91 1.38 -5.51
N SER A 216 18.09 0.41 -5.11
CA SER A 216 16.64 0.51 -5.02
C SER A 216 16.22 1.53 -3.96
N THR A 217 16.89 1.54 -2.80
CA THR A 217 16.63 2.51 -1.73
C THR A 217 16.95 3.94 -2.17
N ASP A 218 18.05 4.15 -2.88
CA ASP A 218 18.43 5.47 -3.39
C ASP A 218 17.44 5.96 -4.45
N ALA A 219 17.10 5.13 -5.44
CA ALA A 219 16.13 5.46 -6.47
C ALA A 219 14.76 5.84 -5.89
N ALA A 220 14.28 5.10 -4.88
CA ALA A 220 13.00 5.36 -4.22
C ALA A 220 12.93 6.75 -3.57
N ARG A 221 14.04 7.27 -3.05
CA ARG A 221 14.13 8.61 -2.44
C ARG A 221 13.94 9.76 -3.43
N HIS A 222 14.01 9.48 -4.72
CA HIS A 222 13.76 10.44 -5.79
C HIS A 222 12.34 10.37 -6.38
N ALA A 223 11.53 9.39 -5.97
CA ALA A 223 10.24 9.11 -6.59
C ALA A 223 9.09 10.01 -6.10
N THR A 224 9.25 10.72 -4.98
CA THR A 224 8.19 11.55 -4.40
C THR A 224 8.65 13.00 -4.21
N THR A 225 7.77 13.97 -4.50
CA THR A 225 8.03 15.37 -4.22
C THR A 225 7.29 15.80 -2.96
N ARG A 226 7.97 16.57 -2.10
CA ARG A 226 7.42 17.17 -0.87
C ARG A 226 7.52 18.68 -0.94
N VAL A 227 6.58 19.36 -0.29
CA VAL A 227 6.56 20.82 -0.16
C VAL A 227 6.45 21.17 1.31
N PHE A 228 7.39 21.98 1.80
CA PHE A 228 7.38 22.47 3.18
C PHE A 228 7.40 24.00 3.19
N GLU A 229 6.64 24.58 4.11
CA GLU A 229 6.70 26.01 4.41
C GLU A 229 7.55 26.20 5.68
N LEU A 230 8.59 27.01 5.56
CA LEU A 230 9.44 27.43 6.66
C LEU A 230 9.17 28.88 7.00
N THR A 231 8.91 29.16 8.26
CA THR A 231 8.69 30.51 8.79
C THR A 231 9.66 30.78 9.94
N GLY A 232 9.93 32.05 10.20
CA GLY A 232 10.81 32.47 11.31
C GLY A 232 12.30 32.31 11.05
N LEU A 233 12.70 32.08 9.79
CA LEU A 233 14.12 32.05 9.38
C LEU A 233 14.69 33.48 9.33
N ASN A 234 15.89 33.68 9.89
CA ASN A 234 16.65 34.90 9.73
C ASN A 234 17.39 34.93 8.36
N ASP A 235 18.06 36.05 8.05
CA ASP A 235 18.71 36.24 6.75
C ASP A 235 19.92 35.30 6.54
N GLU A 236 20.64 34.95 7.61
CA GLU A 236 21.78 34.02 7.58
C GLU A 236 21.27 32.60 7.23
N GLU A 237 20.21 32.13 7.89
CA GLU A 237 19.57 30.83 7.66
C GLU A 237 18.99 30.73 6.25
N LYS A 238 18.32 31.79 5.77
CA LYS A 238 17.84 31.87 4.38
C LYS A 238 19.00 31.83 3.37
N GLY A 239 20.10 32.53 3.68
CA GLY A 239 21.31 32.52 2.86
C GLY A 239 21.91 31.13 2.75
N ALA A 240 22.01 30.41 3.88
CA ALA A 240 22.53 29.05 3.91
C ALA A 240 21.64 28.07 3.14
N LEU A 241 20.31 28.17 3.28
CA LEU A 241 19.38 27.36 2.51
C LEU A 241 19.47 27.60 0.99
N ARG A 242 19.63 28.87 0.57
CA ARG A 242 19.84 29.19 -0.87
C ARG A 242 21.13 28.59 -1.40
N ALA A 243 22.22 28.66 -0.61
CA ALA A 243 23.48 28.06 -0.99
C ALA A 243 23.35 26.53 -1.13
N ALA A 244 22.80 25.86 -0.12
CA ALA A 244 22.56 24.43 -0.14
C ALA A 244 21.62 24.00 -1.28
N ALA A 245 20.58 24.78 -1.57
CA ALA A 245 19.62 24.52 -2.64
C ALA A 245 20.30 24.48 -4.04
N THR A 246 21.30 25.32 -4.24
CA THR A 246 22.06 25.33 -5.50
C THR A 246 22.83 24.01 -5.73
N GLU A 247 23.30 23.39 -4.67
CA GLU A 247 24.07 22.14 -4.72
C GLU A 247 23.16 20.89 -4.80
N THR A 248 21.96 20.96 -4.25
CA THR A 248 21.08 19.80 -4.05
C THR A 248 19.85 19.76 -4.97
N ALA A 249 19.70 20.75 -5.85
CA ALA A 249 18.50 20.93 -6.68
C ALA A 249 17.19 21.12 -5.89
N LEU A 250 17.27 21.62 -4.64
CA LEU A 250 16.09 22.05 -3.89
C LEU A 250 15.52 23.31 -4.52
N VAL A 251 14.22 23.36 -4.76
CA VAL A 251 13.55 24.56 -5.24
C VAL A 251 13.06 25.39 -4.05
N LEU A 252 13.45 26.66 -4.00
CA LEU A 252 13.03 27.60 -2.97
C LEU A 252 12.17 28.71 -3.59
N VAL A 253 11.01 29.00 -2.96
CA VAL A 253 10.12 30.08 -3.35
C VAL A 253 9.89 30.97 -2.14
N GLU A 254 10.26 32.25 -2.25
CA GLU A 254 10.09 33.20 -1.15
C GLU A 254 8.68 33.78 -1.16
N GLY A 255 8.09 33.92 0.04
CA GLY A 255 6.85 34.63 0.24
C GLY A 255 7.02 36.11 -0.07
N THR A 256 5.98 36.73 -0.60
CA THR A 256 5.98 38.16 -0.99
C THR A 256 6.19 39.12 0.19
N ASP A 257 5.91 38.67 1.40
CA ASP A 257 6.12 39.38 2.66
C ASP A 257 7.52 39.18 3.26
N GLY A 258 8.32 38.28 2.65
CA GLY A 258 9.65 37.90 3.12
C GLY A 258 9.70 37.11 4.43
N THR A 259 8.53 36.69 4.97
CA THR A 259 8.46 35.98 6.27
C THR A 259 8.42 34.47 6.11
N SER A 260 8.01 33.97 4.96
CA SER A 260 7.91 32.53 4.65
C SER A 260 8.79 32.13 3.47
N LEU A 261 9.18 30.86 3.44
CA LEU A 261 9.94 30.24 2.39
C LEU A 261 9.34 28.84 2.10
N LEU A 262 8.91 28.60 0.85
CA LEU A 262 8.54 27.26 0.44
C LEU A 262 9.78 26.51 -0.06
N ALA A 263 10.00 25.31 0.47
CA ALA A 263 11.02 24.38 0.05
C ALA A 263 10.37 23.16 -0.63
N ILE A 264 10.74 22.91 -1.90
CA ILE A 264 10.15 21.88 -2.75
C ILE A 264 11.28 20.95 -3.22
N GLY A 265 11.14 19.67 -2.95
CA GLY A 265 12.16 18.69 -3.32
C GLY A 265 11.77 17.26 -3.01
N THR A 266 12.67 16.36 -3.31
CA THR A 266 12.55 14.94 -2.98
C THR A 266 13.18 14.65 -1.60
N PRO A 267 12.90 13.50 -0.96
CA PRO A 267 13.58 13.08 0.27
C PRO A 267 15.11 13.04 0.15
N ALA A 268 15.64 12.67 -1.04
CA ALA A 268 17.08 12.73 -1.32
C ALA A 268 17.60 14.17 -1.30
N THR A 269 16.88 15.07 -1.97
CA THR A 269 17.19 16.51 -2.03
C THR A 269 17.20 17.12 -0.61
N PHE A 270 16.18 16.87 0.20
CA PHE A 270 16.14 17.37 1.59
C PHE A 270 17.25 16.81 2.46
N GLY A 271 17.61 15.52 2.31
CA GLY A 271 18.73 14.92 3.01
C GLY A 271 20.08 15.57 2.64
N GLY A 272 20.30 15.85 1.36
CA GLY A 272 21.48 16.59 0.88
C GLY A 272 21.52 18.02 1.43
N THR A 273 20.39 18.73 1.39
CA THR A 273 20.24 20.09 1.92
C THR A 273 20.52 20.14 3.42
N ALA A 274 20.01 19.19 4.20
CA ALA A 274 20.28 19.12 5.65
C ALA A 274 21.76 18.93 5.94
N THR A 275 22.47 18.15 5.11
CA THR A 275 23.93 17.98 5.23
C THR A 275 24.68 19.27 4.87
N ALA A 276 24.31 19.91 3.75
CA ALA A 276 25.01 21.09 3.21
C ALA A 276 24.79 22.35 4.08
N ALA A 277 23.63 22.49 4.72
CA ALA A 277 23.29 23.62 5.60
C ALA A 277 23.53 23.35 7.10
N SER A 278 24.11 22.22 7.46
CA SER A 278 24.35 21.82 8.86
C SER A 278 25.29 22.78 9.58
N GLY A 279 24.96 23.09 10.86
CA GLY A 279 25.80 23.88 11.76
C GLY A 279 25.67 25.39 11.59
N VAL A 280 24.76 25.89 10.78
CA VAL A 280 24.48 27.32 10.61
C VAL A 280 23.76 27.87 11.86
N SER A 281 22.72 27.19 12.29
CA SER A 281 22.05 27.46 13.57
C SER A 281 21.36 26.19 14.09
N SER A 282 21.20 26.10 15.42
CA SER A 282 20.46 25.00 16.05
C SER A 282 18.98 24.96 15.63
N ALA A 283 18.38 26.11 15.30
CA ALA A 283 17.00 26.22 14.87
C ALA A 283 16.83 25.65 13.46
N LEU A 284 17.72 25.99 12.54
CA LEU A 284 17.72 25.47 11.18
C LEU A 284 18.00 23.96 11.15
N ASP A 285 19.00 23.50 11.92
CA ASP A 285 19.32 22.08 12.05
C ASP A 285 18.10 21.28 12.51
N ALA A 286 17.42 21.72 13.58
CA ALA A 286 16.22 21.08 14.09
C ALA A 286 15.02 21.11 13.09
N ALA A 287 14.90 22.16 12.28
CA ALA A 287 13.88 22.23 11.23
C ALA A 287 14.17 21.20 10.12
N LEU A 288 15.40 21.12 9.64
CA LEU A 288 15.83 20.19 8.62
C LEU A 288 15.78 18.72 9.09
N GLU A 289 16.08 18.44 10.35
CA GLU A 289 15.88 17.13 10.97
C GLU A 289 14.40 16.71 10.95
N ARG A 290 13.47 17.61 11.31
CA ARG A 290 12.03 17.32 11.26
C ARG A 290 11.56 17.03 9.82
N ILE A 291 12.03 17.81 8.85
CA ILE A 291 11.71 17.59 7.43
C ILE A 291 12.22 16.21 6.99
N THR A 292 13.49 15.91 7.24
CA THR A 292 14.07 14.62 6.82
C THR A 292 13.43 13.42 7.50
N ALA A 293 13.03 13.54 8.77
CA ALA A 293 12.30 12.49 9.49
C ALA A 293 10.90 12.24 8.89
N SER A 294 10.20 13.30 8.46
CA SER A 294 8.86 13.20 7.87
C SER A 294 8.84 12.67 6.43
N THR A 295 10.00 12.58 5.79
CA THR A 295 10.15 12.13 4.39
C THR A 295 10.68 10.68 4.25
N ARG A 296 10.87 9.97 5.37
CA ARG A 296 11.34 8.58 5.41
C ARG A 296 10.29 7.54 5.03
#